data_342abdf5317e53cdb95e90c7946b32fa
#
_entry.id   342abdf5317e53cdb95e90c7946b32fa
#
_cell.length_a   1.000
_cell.length_b   1.000
_cell.length_c   1.000
_cell.angle_alpha   90.00
_cell.angle_beta   90.00
_cell.angle_gamma   90.00
#
_symmetry.space_group_name_H-M   'P 1'
#
loop_
_entity.id
_entity.type
_entity.pdbx_description
1 polymer ?
#
loop_
_entity_poly.entity_id
_entity_poly.type
_entity_poly.pdbx_seq_one_letter_code
_entity_poly.pdbx_strand_id
1 'polypeptide(L)'
;MAIIIPHEGHLRHELQQQAGNENGSSNSLAHKSLPDLCRDATVMALVLKQCNAIGKKNGFKPAEILQAVVLTPDEWTPESGLVTAAQKIQRSKIAKAFEAEIKVRIFPRGALQYTFSYRFLPTDGVQEAVK
;
A
#
# COMPACT_ATOMS: atom_id res chain seq x y z
N MET A 1 -0.86 -4.16 -4.87
CA MET A 1 -0.77 -3.24 -3.73
C MET A 1 -1.67 -2.03 -3.97
N ALA A 2 -2.27 -1.48 -2.91
CA ALA A 2 -3.07 -0.24 -3.00
C ALA A 2 -2.58 0.77 -1.96
N ILE A 3 -2.71 2.06 -2.29
CA ILE A 3 -2.54 3.18 -1.37
C ILE A 3 -3.93 3.75 -1.15
N ILE A 4 -4.36 3.85 0.10
CA ILE A 4 -5.75 4.16 0.48
C ILE A 4 -5.75 5.32 1.46
N ILE A 5 -6.64 6.28 1.21
CA ILE A 5 -7.00 7.33 2.17
C ILE A 5 -8.25 6.84 2.90
N PRO A 6 -8.16 6.43 4.16
CA PRO A 6 -9.32 5.90 4.88
C PRO A 6 -10.24 7.05 5.32
N HIS A 7 -11.54 6.83 5.24
CA HIS A 7 -12.50 7.72 5.89
C HIS A 7 -12.50 7.45 7.39
N GLU A 8 -12.11 8.44 8.18
CA GLU A 8 -11.88 8.30 9.63
C GLU A 8 -13.09 7.71 10.38
N GLY A 9 -14.29 8.24 10.12
CA GLY A 9 -15.50 7.78 10.79
C GLY A 9 -15.81 6.30 10.53
N HIS A 10 -15.66 5.85 9.27
CA HIS A 10 -15.87 4.45 8.92
C HIS A 10 -14.78 3.56 9.52
N LEU A 11 -13.52 3.98 9.46
CA LEU A 11 -12.42 3.23 10.05
C LEU A 11 -12.60 3.02 11.55
N ARG A 12 -12.98 4.08 12.28
CA ARG A 12 -13.26 3.99 13.73
C ARG A 12 -14.44 3.08 14.06
N HIS A 13 -15.51 3.17 13.27
CA HIS A 13 -16.68 2.30 13.43
C HIS A 13 -16.32 0.82 13.25
N GLU A 14 -15.56 0.49 12.22
CA GLU A 14 -15.09 -0.88 11.99
C GLU A 14 -14.18 -1.40 13.10
N LEU A 15 -13.28 -0.55 13.60
CA LEU A 15 -12.42 -0.90 14.74
C LEU A 15 -13.23 -1.17 16.03
N GLN A 16 -14.30 -0.40 16.27
CA GLN A 16 -15.20 -0.61 17.41
C GLN A 16 -15.99 -1.91 17.29
N GLN A 17 -16.50 -2.24 16.10
CA GLN A 17 -17.22 -3.50 15.88
C GLN A 17 -16.33 -4.72 16.15
N GLN A 18 -15.06 -4.66 15.77
CA GLN A 18 -14.11 -5.76 16.03
C GLN A 18 -13.68 -5.83 17.50
N ALA A 19 -13.63 -4.70 18.20
CA ALA A 19 -13.35 -4.66 19.63
C ALA A 19 -14.39 -5.42 20.46
N GLY A 20 -15.62 -5.50 19.99
CA GLY A 20 -16.70 -6.26 20.65
C GLY A 20 -16.56 -7.78 20.50
N ASN A 21 -15.71 -8.26 19.58
CA ASN A 21 -15.59 -9.69 19.27
C ASN A 21 -14.29 -10.35 19.77
N GLU A 22 -13.26 -9.56 20.13
CA GLU A 22 -11.98 -10.10 20.60
C GLU A 22 -11.47 -9.32 21.84
N ASN A 23 -11.11 -10.07 22.87
CA ASN A 23 -10.67 -9.57 24.16
C ASN A 23 -9.54 -8.51 24.10
N GLY A 24 -9.85 -7.30 24.52
CA GLY A 24 -8.92 -6.42 25.25
C GLY A 24 -7.93 -5.55 24.45
N SER A 25 -7.49 -5.90 23.27
CA SER A 25 -6.47 -5.12 22.54
C SER A 25 -7.02 -4.00 21.63
N SER A 26 -8.27 -4.10 21.24
CA SER A 26 -8.87 -3.20 20.24
C SER A 26 -9.34 -1.86 20.83
N ASN A 27 -9.53 -1.79 22.13
CA ASN A 27 -10.02 -0.57 22.80
C ASN A 27 -8.96 0.55 22.80
N SER A 28 -7.66 0.21 22.75
CA SER A 28 -6.59 1.19 22.67
C SER A 28 -6.47 1.85 21.29
N LEU A 29 -6.94 1.18 20.24
CA LEU A 29 -6.88 1.70 18.87
C LEU A 29 -7.94 2.79 18.60
N ALA A 30 -9.10 2.69 19.24
CA ALA A 30 -10.19 3.65 19.03
C ALA A 30 -9.83 5.10 19.43
N HIS A 31 -8.87 5.26 20.35
CA HIS A 31 -8.43 6.57 20.86
C HIS A 31 -7.18 7.12 20.14
N LYS A 32 -6.57 6.35 19.23
CA LYS A 32 -5.41 6.81 18.46
C LYS A 32 -5.80 7.88 17.44
N SER A 33 -4.84 8.77 17.10
CA SER A 33 -5.00 9.72 16.02
C SER A 33 -5.08 9.02 14.65
N LEU A 34 -5.69 9.66 13.65
CA LEU A 34 -5.78 9.07 12.30
C LEU A 34 -4.40 8.73 11.70
N PRO A 35 -3.35 9.59 11.82
CA PRO A 35 -2.02 9.24 11.37
C PRO A 35 -1.43 8.00 12.06
N ASP A 36 -1.68 7.82 13.36
CA ASP A 36 -1.22 6.66 14.12
C ASP A 36 -1.95 5.38 13.68
N LEU A 37 -3.27 5.49 13.44
CA LEU A 37 -4.07 4.39 12.89
C LEU A 37 -3.57 3.97 11.50
N CYS A 38 -3.20 4.91 10.64
CA CYS A 38 -2.67 4.62 9.32
C CYS A 38 -1.31 3.91 9.35
N ARG A 39 -0.55 4.05 10.42
CA ARG A 39 0.76 3.38 10.62
C ARG A 39 0.62 2.03 11.33
N ASP A 40 -0.51 1.77 11.95
CA ASP A 40 -0.72 0.55 12.73
C ASP A 40 -0.87 -0.67 11.80
N ALA A 41 -0.05 -1.69 12.05
CA ALA A 41 -0.04 -2.91 11.24
C ALA A 41 -1.37 -3.67 11.31
N THR A 42 -2.02 -3.64 12.47
CA THR A 42 -3.33 -4.30 12.69
C THR A 42 -4.41 -3.64 11.85
N VAL A 43 -4.44 -2.30 11.84
CA VAL A 43 -5.39 -1.52 11.03
C VAL A 43 -5.20 -1.78 9.54
N MET A 44 -3.96 -1.82 9.09
CA MET A 44 -3.65 -2.12 7.69
C MET A 44 -4.03 -3.54 7.29
N ALA A 45 -3.80 -4.53 8.16
CA ALA A 45 -4.21 -5.91 7.93
C ALA A 45 -5.74 -6.03 7.86
N LEU A 46 -6.45 -5.29 8.70
CA LEU A 46 -7.91 -5.21 8.68
C LEU A 46 -8.42 -4.67 7.34
N VAL A 47 -7.92 -3.51 6.92
CA VAL A 47 -8.33 -2.88 5.65
C VAL A 47 -7.99 -3.79 4.47
N LEU A 48 -6.82 -4.42 4.45
CA LEU A 48 -6.43 -5.38 3.42
C LEU A 48 -7.41 -6.57 3.35
N LYS A 49 -7.77 -7.13 4.51
CA LYS A 49 -8.74 -8.24 4.61
C LYS A 49 -10.10 -7.84 4.07
N GLN A 50 -10.60 -6.67 4.45
CA GLN A 50 -11.90 -6.16 3.97
C GLN A 50 -11.89 -5.88 2.47
N CYS A 51 -10.87 -5.20 1.95
CA CYS A 51 -10.75 -4.96 0.51
C CYS A 51 -10.75 -6.25 -0.30
N ASN A 52 -10.00 -7.26 0.16
CA ASN A 52 -9.93 -8.55 -0.51
C ASN A 52 -11.23 -9.36 -0.37
N ALA A 53 -11.93 -9.26 0.76
CA ALA A 53 -13.24 -9.90 0.95
C ALA A 53 -14.27 -9.32 -0.02
N ILE A 54 -14.34 -7.99 -0.14
CA ILE A 54 -15.21 -7.29 -1.10
C ILE A 54 -14.81 -7.64 -2.53
N GLY A 55 -13.52 -7.64 -2.85
CA GLY A 55 -13.01 -8.00 -4.17
C GLY A 55 -13.44 -9.41 -4.57
N LYS A 56 -13.23 -10.40 -3.69
CA LYS A 56 -13.67 -11.79 -3.93
C LYS A 56 -15.17 -11.89 -4.14
N LYS A 57 -15.97 -11.19 -3.33
CA LYS A 57 -17.44 -11.15 -3.47
C LYS A 57 -17.88 -10.58 -4.83
N ASN A 58 -17.10 -9.65 -5.38
CA ASN A 58 -17.33 -9.02 -6.68
C ASN A 58 -16.64 -9.75 -7.85
N GLY A 59 -16.12 -10.94 -7.63
CA GLY A 59 -15.55 -11.77 -8.69
C GLY A 59 -14.12 -11.45 -9.10
N PHE A 60 -13.33 -10.81 -8.23
CA PHE A 60 -11.91 -10.57 -8.49
C PHE A 60 -11.16 -11.90 -8.72
N LYS A 61 -10.34 -11.91 -9.75
CA LYS A 61 -9.45 -13.03 -10.04
C LYS A 61 -8.30 -13.09 -9.03
N PRO A 62 -7.64 -14.24 -8.85
CA PRO A 62 -6.50 -14.37 -7.94
C PRO A 62 -5.39 -13.32 -8.16
N ALA A 63 -5.15 -12.92 -9.41
CA ALA A 63 -4.18 -11.89 -9.77
C ALA A 63 -4.59 -10.47 -9.36
N GLU A 64 -5.87 -10.23 -9.08
CA GLU A 64 -6.43 -8.92 -8.70
C GLU A 64 -6.48 -8.74 -7.17
N ILE A 65 -6.20 -9.80 -6.42
CA ILE A 65 -6.16 -9.77 -4.95
C ILE A 65 -4.99 -8.90 -4.48
N LEU A 66 -5.28 -7.97 -3.58
CA LEU A 66 -4.27 -7.09 -3.00
C LEU A 66 -3.32 -7.87 -2.10
N GLN A 67 -2.02 -7.70 -2.31
CA GLN A 67 -0.98 -8.29 -1.47
C GLN A 67 -0.63 -7.41 -0.27
N ALA A 68 -0.75 -6.10 -0.41
CA ALA A 68 -0.48 -5.13 0.64
C ALA A 68 -1.29 -3.85 0.44
N VAL A 69 -1.53 -3.12 1.53
CA VAL A 69 -2.07 -1.75 1.52
C VAL A 69 -1.14 -0.82 2.28
N VAL A 70 -1.10 0.43 1.84
CA VAL A 70 -0.54 1.56 2.57
C VAL A 70 -1.69 2.51 2.86
N LEU A 71 -1.83 2.92 4.11
CA LEU A 71 -2.80 3.92 4.51
C LEU A 71 -2.12 5.27 4.66
N THR A 72 -2.74 6.33 4.17
CA THR A 72 -2.28 7.70 4.36
C THR A 72 -3.42 8.54 4.90
N PRO A 73 -3.16 9.40 5.92
CA PRO A 73 -4.18 10.29 6.46
C PRO A 73 -4.40 11.51 5.56
N ASP A 74 -3.44 11.81 4.68
CA ASP A 74 -3.44 13.04 3.89
C ASP A 74 -4.27 12.88 2.62
N GLU A 75 -5.17 13.83 2.38
CA GLU A 75 -5.92 13.91 1.14
C GLU A 75 -5.00 14.35 -0.01
N TRP A 76 -5.25 13.77 -1.19
CA TRP A 76 -4.52 14.14 -2.38
C TRP A 76 -5.17 15.35 -3.05
N THR A 77 -4.53 16.49 -2.92
CA THR A 77 -4.95 17.76 -3.50
C THR A 77 -4.03 18.15 -4.65
N PRO A 78 -4.46 19.06 -5.54
CA PRO A 78 -3.56 19.63 -6.56
C PRO A 78 -2.32 20.29 -5.98
N GLU A 79 -2.41 20.86 -4.77
CA GLU A 79 -1.32 21.50 -4.04
C GLU A 79 -0.27 20.47 -3.59
N SER A 80 -0.69 19.26 -3.20
CA SER A 80 0.25 18.16 -2.89
C SER A 80 1.01 17.67 -4.12
N GLY A 81 0.56 18.02 -5.31
CA GLY A 81 1.14 17.60 -6.58
C GLY A 81 0.88 16.13 -6.95
N LEU A 82 0.12 15.39 -6.12
CA LEU A 82 -0.22 13.97 -6.35
C LEU A 82 -1.39 13.81 -7.33
N VAL A 83 -2.20 14.85 -7.46
CA VAL A 83 -3.26 14.96 -8.46
C VAL A 83 -3.12 16.25 -9.26
N THR A 84 -3.70 16.30 -10.45
CA THR A 84 -3.76 17.53 -11.26
C THR A 84 -4.92 18.42 -10.82
N ALA A 85 -4.96 19.68 -11.29
CA ALA A 85 -6.10 20.57 -11.07
C ALA A 85 -7.44 19.96 -11.55
N ALA A 86 -7.41 19.07 -12.55
CA ALA A 86 -8.57 18.30 -13.03
C ALA A 86 -8.77 16.99 -12.22
N GLN A 87 -8.19 16.87 -11.03
CA GLN A 87 -8.25 15.72 -10.13
C GLN A 87 -7.78 14.38 -10.75
N LYS A 88 -6.93 14.44 -11.77
CA LYS A 88 -6.33 13.24 -12.36
C LYS A 88 -5.13 12.77 -11.52
N ILE A 89 -5.13 11.52 -11.18
CA ILE A 89 -4.08 10.86 -10.39
C ILE A 89 -2.75 10.84 -11.14
N GLN A 90 -1.69 11.35 -10.52
CA GLN A 90 -0.32 11.33 -11.04
C GLN A 90 0.45 10.12 -10.47
N ARG A 91 0.24 8.94 -11.04
CA ARG A 91 0.78 7.67 -10.53
C ARG A 91 2.29 7.66 -10.32
N SER A 92 3.05 8.28 -11.20
CA SER A 92 4.52 8.37 -11.09
C SER A 92 4.96 9.18 -9.87
N LYS A 93 4.28 10.28 -9.57
CA LYS A 93 4.56 11.10 -8.40
C LYS A 93 4.14 10.41 -7.10
N ILE A 94 2.98 9.73 -7.11
CA ILE A 94 2.52 8.93 -5.97
C ILE A 94 3.51 7.79 -5.70
N ALA A 95 3.91 7.04 -6.72
CA ALA A 95 4.89 5.97 -6.55
C ALA A 95 6.21 6.47 -5.96
N LYS A 96 6.66 7.65 -6.35
CA LYS A 96 7.88 8.28 -5.80
C LYS A 96 7.67 8.78 -4.36
N ALA A 97 6.53 9.39 -4.07
CA ALA A 97 6.21 9.89 -2.74
C ALA A 97 6.11 8.76 -1.69
N PHE A 98 5.57 7.62 -2.09
CA PHE A 98 5.39 6.44 -1.22
C PHE A 98 6.41 5.33 -1.47
N GLU A 99 7.55 5.65 -2.09
CA GLU A 99 8.56 4.64 -2.47
C GLU A 99 9.10 3.86 -1.26
N ALA A 100 9.30 4.54 -0.13
CA ALA A 100 9.81 3.92 1.09
C ALA A 100 8.81 2.90 1.66
N GLU A 101 7.54 3.28 1.76
CA GLU A 101 6.45 2.44 2.24
C GLU A 101 6.21 1.25 1.31
N ILE A 102 6.28 1.49 0.01
CA ILE A 102 6.15 0.46 -1.02
C ILE A 102 7.26 -0.58 -0.86
N LYS A 103 8.52 -0.14 -0.75
CA LYS A 103 9.67 -1.04 -0.60
C LYS A 103 9.58 -1.90 0.67
N VAL A 104 9.24 -1.29 1.80
CA VAL A 104 9.14 -2.01 3.08
C VAL A 104 8.04 -3.08 3.04
N ARG A 105 6.96 -2.87 2.28
CA ARG A 105 5.82 -3.78 2.26
C ARG A 105 5.88 -4.84 1.18
N ILE A 106 6.50 -4.54 0.05
CA ILE A 106 6.72 -5.53 -1.02
C ILE A 106 7.90 -6.43 -0.66
N PHE A 107 8.90 -5.89 0.06
CA PHE A 107 10.07 -6.64 0.50
C PHE A 107 10.16 -6.61 2.04
N PRO A 108 9.37 -7.41 2.78
CA PRO A 108 9.52 -7.51 4.22
C PRO A 108 10.95 -7.96 4.55
N ARG A 109 11.55 -7.32 5.56
CA ARG A 109 12.95 -7.50 6.01
C ARG A 109 13.35 -8.93 6.43
N GLY A 110 12.72 -9.96 5.92
CA GLY A 110 13.05 -11.36 6.11
C GLY A 110 13.26 -12.13 4.81
N ALA A 111 13.01 -11.53 3.66
CA ALA A 111 13.15 -12.16 2.35
C ALA A 111 14.45 -11.78 1.61
N LEU A 112 15.48 -11.34 2.35
CA LEU A 112 16.80 -10.99 1.81
C LEU A 112 17.66 -12.19 1.41
N GLN A 113 17.05 -13.31 0.98
CA GLN A 113 17.81 -14.43 0.44
C GLN A 113 17.42 -14.86 -0.97
N TYR A 114 16.54 -14.12 -1.62
CA TYR A 114 16.44 -14.26 -3.06
C TYR A 114 17.13 -13.06 -3.70
N THR A 115 18.42 -13.21 -3.87
CA THR A 115 19.27 -12.42 -4.74
C THR A 115 18.58 -12.35 -6.09
N PHE A 116 17.99 -11.21 -6.39
CA PHE A 116 17.53 -10.90 -7.72
C PHE A 116 18.78 -10.66 -8.57
N SER A 117 19.38 -11.74 -9.02
CA SER A 117 20.34 -11.73 -10.10
C SER A 117 19.62 -11.37 -11.41
N TYR A 118 19.18 -10.13 -11.55
CA TYR A 118 19.15 -9.56 -12.87
C TYR A 118 20.61 -9.31 -13.26
N ARG A 119 21.15 -10.32 -13.86
CA ARG A 119 22.36 -10.24 -14.66
C ARG A 119 22.05 -9.20 -15.73
N PHE A 120 22.48 -7.99 -15.49
CA PHE A 120 22.62 -6.97 -16.52
C PHE A 120 23.60 -7.57 -17.51
N LEU A 121 23.11 -8.04 -18.65
CA LEU A 121 23.95 -8.39 -19.78
C LEU A 121 24.52 -7.07 -20.26
N PRO A 122 25.82 -6.86 -20.19
CA PRO A 122 26.43 -5.74 -20.88
C PRO A 122 26.22 -5.99 -22.37
N THR A 123 25.59 -5.06 -23.06
CA THR A 123 25.62 -4.95 -24.50
C THR A 123 27.02 -4.45 -24.88
N ASP A 124 28.00 -5.34 -24.86
CA ASP A 124 29.31 -5.03 -25.41
C ASP A 124 29.24 -5.16 -26.90
N GLY A 125 29.40 -4.00 -27.54
CA GLY A 125 30.28 -3.76 -28.64
C GLY A 125 30.19 -4.70 -29.85
N VAL A 126 29.33 -4.32 -30.79
CA VAL A 126 29.61 -4.63 -32.19
C VAL A 126 30.80 -3.75 -32.61
N GLN A 127 32.00 -4.28 -32.54
CA GLN A 127 33.12 -3.71 -33.27
C GLN A 127 32.98 -4.13 -34.73
N GLU A 128 32.71 -3.14 -35.58
CA GLU A 128 33.00 -3.22 -37.00
C GLU A 128 34.50 -3.50 -37.18
N ALA A 129 34.79 -4.65 -37.71
CA ALA A 129 36.09 -4.88 -38.36
C ALA A 129 35.95 -4.55 -39.85
N VAL A 130 36.42 -3.37 -40.19
CA VAL A 130 36.73 -3.00 -41.56
C VAL A 130 37.89 -3.86 -42.08
N LYS A 131 37.64 -4.58 -43.15
CA LYS A 131 38.55 -4.79 -44.24
C LYS A 131 37.80 -5.20 -45.50
#